data_43c1148b7f81687d7fd5482630064912
#
_entry.id   43c1148b7f81687d7fd5482630064912
#
_cell.length_a   1.000
_cell.length_b   1.000
_cell.length_c   1.000
_cell.angle_alpha   90.00
_cell.angle_beta   90.00
_cell.angle_gamma   90.00
#
_symmetry.space_group_name_H-M   'P 1'
#
loop_
_entity.id
_entity.type
_entity.pdbx_description
1 polymer ?
#
loop_
_entity_poly.entity_id
_entity_poly.type
_entity_poly.pdbx_seq_one_letter_code
_entity_poly.pdbx_strand_id
1 'polypeptide(L)'
;MGLLSGAASVTRFAVLACPEEPAFEEYAFREIPPGGEVRDRAGFVPFEPGAAYRIGHTRFAFRVRMDSLRPDPTAVKERFKELVKAEKESTGAAAIGGRKRKQLRELAVAEALERATPRARLTECLLDDKVLYVGSTASTALSTAMALAQAAGIELLWKTPWIDRGEEDVDSELFVPRGPGQAVLGCRFLKALLGDDEVALEPEKGKVALVTPETRVALAGSVAPDLGRFLKRECELLSARLLWNELSFRFDAPGFRVAALHLETERFETWEENLDARMERIVALYELLDAKYAALAPKLRG
;
A
#
# COMPACT_ATOMS: atom_id res chain seq x y z
N MET A 1 -9.64 -5.35 2.21
CA MET A 1 -8.33 -6.02 2.30
C MET A 1 -7.64 -5.46 3.51
N GLY A 2 -7.27 -6.28 4.48
CA GLY A 2 -6.70 -5.82 5.73
C GLY A 2 -6.13 -6.94 6.58
N LEU A 3 -5.72 -6.60 7.80
CA LEU A 3 -5.21 -7.59 8.76
C LEU A 3 -6.32 -8.47 9.32
N LEU A 4 -7.55 -7.93 9.50
CA LEU A 4 -8.68 -8.63 10.10
C LEU A 4 -9.47 -9.52 9.15
N SER A 5 -9.57 -9.16 7.88
CA SER A 5 -10.46 -9.88 6.97
C SER A 5 -10.06 -9.80 5.51
N GLY A 6 -10.55 -10.74 4.71
CA GLY A 6 -10.28 -10.84 3.29
C GLY A 6 -8.83 -11.18 2.97
N ALA A 7 -8.38 -10.92 1.75
CA ALA A 7 -7.00 -11.11 1.38
C ALA A 7 -6.10 -10.06 2.07
N ALA A 8 -5.05 -10.52 2.75
CA ALA A 8 -4.13 -9.63 3.44
C ALA A 8 -3.12 -8.97 2.47
N SER A 9 -2.83 -7.70 2.72
CA SER A 9 -1.74 -6.99 2.05
C SER A 9 -0.94 -6.29 3.13
N VAL A 10 0.32 -6.65 3.30
CA VAL A 10 1.10 -6.27 4.49
C VAL A 10 2.45 -5.72 4.11
N THR A 11 2.83 -4.64 4.79
CA THR A 11 4.17 -4.07 4.79
C THR A 11 4.68 -4.01 6.22
N ARG A 12 5.96 -4.31 6.43
CA ARG A 12 6.60 -4.28 7.75
C ARG A 12 7.51 -3.07 7.89
N PHE A 13 7.54 -2.50 9.11
CA PHE A 13 8.52 -1.51 9.53
C PHE A 13 9.17 -1.95 10.84
N ALA A 14 10.48 -1.79 10.95
CA ALA A 14 11.18 -1.93 12.21
C ALA A 14 10.91 -0.70 13.07
N VAL A 15 10.63 -0.90 14.34
CA VAL A 15 10.47 0.16 15.34
C VAL A 15 11.81 0.40 16.00
N LEU A 16 12.38 1.59 15.78
CA LEU A 16 13.65 2.01 16.36
C LEU A 16 13.44 2.59 17.76
N ALA A 17 12.36 3.32 17.95
CA ALA A 17 11.94 3.87 19.23
C ALA A 17 10.42 3.95 19.28
N CYS A 18 9.84 3.66 20.44
CA CYS A 18 8.43 3.80 20.73
C CYS A 18 8.26 4.27 22.17
N PRO A 19 7.54 5.36 22.44
CA PRO A 19 7.21 5.74 23.81
C PRO A 19 6.28 4.71 24.47
N GLU A 20 6.26 4.67 25.77
CA GLU A 20 5.35 3.78 26.51
C GLU A 20 3.88 4.08 26.18
N GLU A 21 3.57 5.36 25.99
CA GLU A 21 2.25 5.86 25.57
C GLU A 21 2.42 6.73 24.31
N PRO A 22 2.29 6.14 23.12
CA PRO A 22 2.30 6.93 21.89
C PRO A 22 1.11 7.89 21.83
N ALA A 23 1.33 9.07 21.26
CA ALA A 23 0.35 10.16 21.24
C ALA A 23 -0.82 9.92 20.25
N PHE A 24 -1.44 8.74 20.26
CA PHE A 24 -2.52 8.38 19.34
C PHE A 24 -3.73 9.31 19.46
N GLU A 25 -4.12 9.69 20.70
CA GLU A 25 -5.26 10.56 20.95
C GLU A 25 -5.04 11.99 20.47
N GLU A 26 -3.80 12.50 20.53
CA GLU A 26 -3.45 13.83 20.03
C GLU A 26 -3.64 13.90 18.51
N TYR A 27 -3.29 12.81 17.81
CA TYR A 27 -3.42 12.67 16.36
C TYR A 27 -4.63 11.83 15.94
N ALA A 28 -5.66 11.76 16.82
CA ALA A 28 -6.90 11.09 16.49
C ALA A 28 -7.57 11.73 15.27
N PHE A 29 -8.25 10.92 14.48
CA PHE A 29 -8.94 11.38 13.29
C PHE A 29 -10.01 12.43 13.61
N ARG A 30 -10.02 13.51 12.84
CA ARG A 30 -11.05 14.56 12.90
C ARG A 30 -11.72 14.69 11.54
N GLU A 31 -13.03 14.80 11.51
CA GLU A 31 -13.79 14.92 10.27
C GLU A 31 -13.43 16.17 9.48
N ILE A 32 -13.58 16.11 8.15
CA ILE A 32 -13.44 17.27 7.28
C ILE A 32 -14.64 18.19 7.51
N PRO A 33 -14.42 19.46 7.93
CA PRO A 33 -15.52 20.38 8.17
C PRO A 33 -16.26 20.69 6.85
N PRO A 34 -17.60 20.77 6.87
CA PRO A 34 -18.38 21.15 5.70
C PRO A 34 -17.98 22.55 5.20
N GLY A 35 -17.84 22.71 3.87
CA GLY A 35 -17.51 24.01 3.25
C GLY A 35 -16.10 24.54 3.52
N GLY A 36 -15.23 23.74 4.15
CA GLY A 36 -13.84 24.14 4.43
C GLY A 36 -12.91 23.98 3.23
N GLU A 37 -11.75 24.64 3.31
CA GLU A 37 -10.67 24.52 2.31
C GLU A 37 -9.93 23.17 2.39
N VAL A 38 -10.05 22.48 3.54
CA VAL A 38 -9.37 21.21 3.80
C VAL A 38 -10.03 20.10 2.99
N ARG A 39 -9.26 19.47 2.13
CA ARG A 39 -9.74 18.40 1.23
C ARG A 39 -9.31 17.00 1.64
N ASP A 40 -8.28 16.89 2.43
CA ASP A 40 -7.72 15.62 2.89
C ASP A 40 -7.44 15.71 4.38
N ARG A 41 -7.84 14.70 5.14
CA ARG A 41 -7.49 14.54 6.56
C ARG A 41 -7.14 13.11 6.85
N ALA A 42 -6.17 12.92 7.75
CA ALA A 42 -5.80 11.62 8.24
C ALA A 42 -5.63 11.68 9.77
N GLY A 43 -5.80 10.54 10.43
CA GLY A 43 -5.63 10.41 11.86
C GLY A 43 -5.86 8.97 12.33
N PHE A 44 -5.56 8.73 13.59
CA PHE A 44 -5.76 7.43 14.20
C PHE A 44 -7.23 7.21 14.59
N VAL A 45 -7.69 5.98 14.45
CA VAL A 45 -8.95 5.50 14.99
C VAL A 45 -8.75 4.10 15.58
N PRO A 46 -9.43 3.75 16.67
CA PRO A 46 -9.38 2.40 17.21
C PRO A 46 -10.02 1.38 16.26
N PHE A 47 -9.78 0.09 16.49
CA PHE A 47 -10.41 -0.98 15.71
C PHE A 47 -11.92 -1.01 15.88
N GLU A 48 -12.39 -0.75 17.10
CA GLU A 48 -13.81 -0.58 17.40
C GLU A 48 -14.03 0.76 18.12
N PRO A 49 -15.21 1.38 17.96
CA PRO A 49 -15.52 2.61 18.66
C PRO A 49 -15.41 2.44 20.18
N GLY A 50 -14.57 3.25 20.82
CA GLY A 50 -14.33 3.21 22.25
C GLY A 50 -13.34 2.13 22.73
N ALA A 51 -12.79 1.31 21.83
CA ALA A 51 -11.73 0.39 22.19
C ALA A 51 -10.41 1.15 22.45
N ALA A 52 -9.58 0.59 23.34
CA ALA A 52 -8.24 1.11 23.55
C ALA A 52 -7.33 0.79 22.38
N TYR A 53 -6.34 1.64 22.11
CA TYR A 53 -5.29 1.35 21.14
C TYR A 53 -4.35 0.24 21.63
N ARG A 54 -4.12 0.16 22.94
CA ARG A 54 -3.26 -0.85 23.57
C ARG A 54 -4.01 -2.17 23.74
N ILE A 55 -3.42 -3.26 23.27
CA ILE A 55 -3.86 -4.64 23.49
C ILE A 55 -2.76 -5.41 24.23
N GLY A 56 -3.07 -5.92 25.42
CA GLY A 56 -2.06 -6.53 26.28
C GLY A 56 -1.03 -5.54 26.80
N HIS A 57 0.21 -5.99 26.95
CA HIS A 57 1.27 -5.18 27.60
C HIS A 57 2.09 -4.33 26.62
N THR A 58 2.41 -4.85 25.44
CA THR A 58 3.41 -4.26 24.53
C THR A 58 2.87 -4.02 23.12
N ARG A 59 1.59 -4.31 22.86
CA ARG A 59 1.01 -4.27 21.53
C ARG A 59 0.01 -3.13 21.40
N PHE A 60 0.00 -2.51 20.22
CA PHE A 60 -0.98 -1.49 19.87
C PHE A 60 -1.64 -1.85 18.53
N ALA A 61 -2.98 -1.89 18.56
CA ALA A 61 -3.78 -2.10 17.36
C ALA A 61 -4.58 -0.85 17.05
N PHE A 62 -4.44 -0.35 15.84
CA PHE A 62 -5.10 0.89 15.41
C PHE A 62 -5.36 0.87 13.91
N ARG A 63 -6.24 1.76 13.49
CA ARG A 63 -6.43 2.06 12.07
C ARG A 63 -5.97 3.48 11.78
N VAL A 64 -5.37 3.66 10.62
CA VAL A 64 -5.17 4.98 10.03
C VAL A 64 -6.37 5.25 9.13
N ARG A 65 -7.20 6.22 9.49
CA ARG A 65 -8.28 6.72 8.65
C ARG A 65 -7.77 7.90 7.84
N MET A 66 -8.02 7.85 6.55
CA MET A 66 -7.76 8.94 5.62
C MET A 66 -9.04 9.25 4.85
N ASP A 67 -9.57 10.43 5.07
CA ASP A 67 -10.71 10.95 4.32
C ASP A 67 -10.24 11.92 3.25
N SER A 68 -10.81 11.80 2.06
CA SER A 68 -10.54 12.71 0.96
C SER A 68 -11.85 13.22 0.35
N LEU A 69 -11.93 14.53 0.20
CA LEU A 69 -13.06 15.19 -0.46
C LEU A 69 -12.69 15.43 -1.93
N ARG A 70 -13.38 14.76 -2.82
CA ARG A 70 -13.17 14.86 -4.27
C ARG A 70 -14.50 15.13 -4.96
N PRO A 71 -14.57 16.10 -5.89
CA PRO A 71 -15.78 16.34 -6.65
C PRO A 71 -16.06 15.16 -7.59
N ASP A 72 -17.32 14.82 -7.78
CA ASP A 72 -17.69 13.87 -8.81
C ASP A 72 -17.39 14.45 -10.22
N PRO A 73 -16.52 13.80 -11.02
CA PRO A 73 -16.18 14.28 -12.36
C PRO A 73 -17.39 14.42 -13.28
N THR A 74 -18.40 13.59 -13.11
CA THR A 74 -19.63 13.62 -13.91
C THR A 74 -20.45 14.85 -13.56
N ALA A 75 -20.68 15.09 -12.26
CA ALA A 75 -21.38 16.29 -11.79
C ALA A 75 -20.67 17.58 -12.20
N VAL A 76 -19.34 17.63 -12.10
CA VAL A 76 -18.54 18.77 -12.60
C VAL A 76 -18.74 19.01 -14.09
N LYS A 77 -18.73 17.93 -14.89
CA LYS A 77 -18.90 18.04 -16.36
C LYS A 77 -20.29 18.53 -16.74
N GLU A 78 -21.32 18.04 -16.08
CA GLU A 78 -22.71 18.46 -16.33
C GLU A 78 -22.90 19.92 -15.91
N ARG A 79 -22.49 20.27 -14.70
CA ARG A 79 -22.61 21.64 -14.21
C ARG A 79 -21.83 22.65 -15.05
N PHE A 80 -20.62 22.27 -15.49
CA PHE A 80 -19.85 23.11 -16.42
C PHE A 80 -20.57 23.34 -17.74
N LYS A 81 -21.27 22.35 -18.32
CA LYS A 81 -22.05 22.52 -19.53
C LYS A 81 -23.21 23.50 -19.32
N GLU A 82 -23.91 23.39 -18.17
CA GLU A 82 -25.01 24.30 -17.81
C GLU A 82 -24.51 25.76 -17.70
N LEU A 83 -23.39 25.97 -16.97
CA LEU A 83 -22.79 27.30 -16.80
C LEU A 83 -22.32 27.88 -18.12
N VAL A 84 -21.74 27.08 -19.01
CA VAL A 84 -21.36 27.51 -20.37
C VAL A 84 -22.58 27.90 -21.20
N LYS A 85 -23.68 27.13 -21.10
CA LYS A 85 -24.90 27.44 -21.81
C LYS A 85 -25.54 28.76 -21.31
N ALA A 86 -25.66 28.90 -20.00
CA ALA A 86 -26.21 30.12 -19.37
C ALA A 86 -25.37 31.38 -19.74
N GLU A 87 -24.06 31.28 -19.74
CA GLU A 87 -23.16 32.38 -20.12
C GLU A 87 -23.34 32.79 -21.61
N LYS A 88 -23.49 31.81 -22.50
CA LYS A 88 -23.77 32.08 -23.91
C LYS A 88 -25.14 32.78 -24.13
N GLU A 89 -26.17 32.33 -23.42
CA GLU A 89 -27.49 32.90 -23.46
C GLU A 89 -27.50 34.35 -22.93
N SER A 90 -26.78 34.60 -21.84
CA SER A 90 -26.73 35.93 -21.22
C SER A 90 -25.89 36.95 -22.02
N THR A 91 -24.85 36.48 -22.71
CA THR A 91 -23.94 37.38 -23.47
C THR A 91 -24.27 37.46 -24.95
N GLY A 92 -25.13 36.56 -25.48
CA GLY A 92 -25.42 36.45 -26.91
C GLY A 92 -24.21 35.93 -27.71
N ALA A 93 -23.13 35.48 -27.07
CA ALA A 93 -21.88 35.11 -27.71
C ALA A 93 -21.91 33.68 -28.27
N ALA A 94 -21.51 33.50 -29.52
CA ALA A 94 -21.41 32.19 -30.14
C ALA A 94 -20.34 31.31 -29.46
N ALA A 95 -19.25 31.93 -28.92
CA ALA A 95 -18.17 31.25 -28.27
C ALA A 95 -17.73 31.99 -26.99
N ILE A 96 -17.27 31.24 -26.00
CA ILE A 96 -16.73 31.76 -24.73
C ILE A 96 -15.22 31.75 -24.75
N GLY A 97 -14.61 32.87 -24.39
CA GLY A 97 -13.14 33.00 -24.31
C GLY A 97 -12.50 32.06 -23.28
N GLY A 98 -11.27 31.66 -23.52
CA GLY A 98 -10.57 30.64 -22.71
C GLY A 98 -10.47 30.99 -21.21
N ARG A 99 -10.25 32.28 -20.85
CA ARG A 99 -10.20 32.75 -19.46
C ARG A 99 -11.55 32.55 -18.76
N LYS A 100 -12.64 32.93 -19.38
CA LYS A 100 -13.98 32.78 -18.81
C LYS A 100 -14.35 31.31 -18.68
N ARG A 101 -14.02 30.51 -19.66
CA ARG A 101 -14.24 29.05 -19.62
C ARG A 101 -13.51 28.40 -18.45
N LYS A 102 -12.29 28.85 -18.12
CA LYS A 102 -11.56 28.39 -16.94
C LYS A 102 -12.30 28.76 -15.66
N GLN A 103 -12.77 30.00 -15.53
CA GLN A 103 -13.54 30.45 -14.37
C GLN A 103 -14.83 29.64 -14.17
N LEU A 104 -15.58 29.39 -15.25
CA LEU A 104 -16.80 28.57 -15.15
C LEU A 104 -16.50 27.12 -14.74
N ARG A 105 -15.36 26.58 -15.15
CA ARG A 105 -14.93 25.24 -14.71
C ARG A 105 -14.55 25.23 -13.24
N GLU A 106 -13.84 26.24 -12.75
CA GLU A 106 -13.48 26.40 -11.34
C GLU A 106 -14.74 26.52 -10.48
N LEU A 107 -15.74 27.29 -10.93
CA LEU A 107 -17.03 27.40 -10.26
C LEU A 107 -17.76 26.06 -10.21
N ALA A 108 -17.84 25.33 -11.33
CA ALA A 108 -18.45 23.99 -11.36
C ALA A 108 -17.75 23.00 -10.40
N VAL A 109 -16.42 23.07 -10.28
CA VAL A 109 -15.66 22.25 -9.32
C VAL A 109 -15.99 22.66 -7.88
N ALA A 110 -16.07 23.95 -7.58
CA ALA A 110 -16.40 24.44 -6.24
C ALA A 110 -17.80 24.00 -5.80
N GLU A 111 -18.82 24.19 -6.64
CA GLU A 111 -20.19 23.76 -6.37
C GLU A 111 -20.33 22.24 -6.22
N ALA A 112 -19.56 21.46 -7.01
CA ALA A 112 -19.53 19.99 -6.87
C ALA A 112 -18.82 19.53 -5.58
N LEU A 113 -17.82 20.28 -5.11
CA LEU A 113 -17.15 20.01 -3.83
C LEU A 113 -18.04 20.29 -2.63
N GLU A 114 -18.87 21.33 -2.66
CA GLU A 114 -19.82 21.63 -1.58
C GLU A 114 -20.82 20.48 -1.34
N ARG A 115 -21.12 19.72 -2.38
CA ARG A 115 -22.04 18.57 -2.35
C ARG A 115 -21.33 17.22 -2.19
N ALA A 116 -20.00 17.22 -2.26
CA ALA A 116 -19.24 15.99 -2.18
C ALA A 116 -19.22 15.44 -0.75
N THR A 117 -19.32 14.11 -0.64
CA THR A 117 -19.11 13.41 0.62
C THR A 117 -17.67 12.92 0.71
N PRO A 118 -17.01 13.02 1.87
CA PRO A 118 -15.67 12.47 2.06
C PRO A 118 -15.62 10.96 1.79
N ARG A 119 -14.59 10.54 1.08
CA ARG A 119 -14.31 9.11 0.85
C ARG A 119 -13.31 8.65 1.89
N ALA A 120 -13.78 7.83 2.81
CA ALA A 120 -12.95 7.24 3.86
C ALA A 120 -12.16 6.04 3.35
N ARG A 121 -10.89 5.98 3.74
CA ARG A 121 -10.03 4.79 3.63
C ARG A 121 -9.49 4.45 4.99
N LEU A 122 -9.58 3.19 5.37
CA LEU A 122 -9.04 2.66 6.60
C LEU A 122 -7.88 1.73 6.27
N THR A 123 -6.78 1.91 6.99
CA THR A 123 -5.61 1.04 6.93
C THR A 123 -5.38 0.48 8.32
N GLU A 124 -5.49 -0.82 8.47
CA GLU A 124 -5.29 -1.51 9.74
C GLU A 124 -3.81 -1.63 10.02
N CYS A 125 -3.42 -1.39 11.27
CA CYS A 125 -2.04 -1.42 11.74
C CYS A 125 -1.96 -2.20 13.05
N LEU A 126 -0.92 -3.01 13.19
CA LEU A 126 -0.56 -3.67 14.44
C LEU A 126 0.91 -3.38 14.73
N LEU A 127 1.16 -2.73 15.84
CA LEU A 127 2.48 -2.61 16.44
C LEU A 127 2.64 -3.76 17.43
N ASP A 128 3.56 -4.65 17.15
CA ASP A 128 3.86 -5.81 17.98
C ASP A 128 5.37 -5.84 18.28
N ASP A 129 5.73 -5.61 19.52
CA ASP A 129 7.10 -5.45 19.99
C ASP A 129 7.88 -4.42 19.14
N LYS A 130 8.79 -4.90 18.31
CA LYS A 130 9.68 -4.07 17.47
C LYS A 130 9.26 -3.99 16.01
N VAL A 131 8.07 -4.42 15.67
CA VAL A 131 7.58 -4.44 14.28
C VAL A 131 6.21 -3.79 14.18
N LEU A 132 6.09 -2.80 13.29
CA LEU A 132 4.81 -2.29 12.86
C LEU A 132 4.39 -3.00 11.56
N TYR A 133 3.27 -3.69 11.61
CA TYR A 133 2.59 -4.29 10.46
C TYR A 133 1.51 -3.33 9.96
N VAL A 134 1.62 -2.91 8.71
CA VAL A 134 0.64 -2.03 8.06
C VAL A 134 -0.13 -2.85 7.03
N GLY A 135 -1.45 -2.92 7.16
CA GLY A 135 -2.37 -3.69 6.32
C GLY A 135 -2.55 -3.11 4.91
N SER A 136 -1.45 -2.69 4.28
CA SER A 136 -1.44 -2.10 2.94
C SER A 136 -0.07 -2.24 2.28
N THR A 137 -0.07 -2.22 0.94
CA THR A 137 1.15 -2.05 0.12
C THR A 137 1.10 -0.77 -0.73
N ALA A 138 0.03 0.03 -0.60
CA ALA A 138 -0.13 1.26 -1.36
C ALA A 138 0.73 2.39 -0.76
N SER A 139 1.54 3.04 -1.60
CA SER A 139 2.48 4.09 -1.17
C SER A 139 1.82 5.19 -0.34
N THR A 140 0.65 5.69 -0.77
CA THR A 140 -0.08 6.74 -0.03
C THR A 140 -0.49 6.27 1.38
N ALA A 141 -0.99 5.03 1.53
CA ALA A 141 -1.37 4.49 2.84
C ALA A 141 -0.14 4.33 3.74
N LEU A 142 0.97 3.84 3.17
CA LEU A 142 2.22 3.64 3.90
C LEU A 142 2.82 4.99 4.35
N SER A 143 2.94 5.97 3.45
CA SER A 143 3.47 7.29 3.80
C SER A 143 2.61 8.00 4.84
N THR A 144 1.28 7.87 4.77
CA THR A 144 0.38 8.43 5.79
C THR A 144 0.54 7.73 7.14
N ALA A 145 0.62 6.39 7.15
CA ALA A 145 0.82 5.63 8.38
C ALA A 145 2.17 5.97 9.04
N MET A 146 3.25 6.06 8.24
CA MET A 146 4.58 6.46 8.73
C MET A 146 4.58 7.87 9.31
N ALA A 147 3.99 8.84 8.60
CA ALA A 147 3.94 10.23 9.06
C ALA A 147 3.17 10.37 10.38
N LEU A 148 2.03 9.67 10.52
CA LEU A 148 1.25 9.67 11.75
C LEU A 148 1.98 8.94 12.89
N ALA A 149 2.63 7.80 12.61
CA ALA A 149 3.42 7.08 13.60
C ALA A 149 4.57 7.96 14.13
N GLN A 150 5.28 8.63 13.23
CA GLN A 150 6.34 9.57 13.61
C GLN A 150 5.81 10.74 14.44
N ALA A 151 4.66 11.31 14.09
CA ALA A 151 3.99 12.34 14.88
C ALA A 151 3.62 11.84 16.29
N ALA A 152 3.20 10.58 16.41
CA ALA A 152 2.91 9.94 17.70
C ALA A 152 4.17 9.52 18.49
N GLY A 153 5.37 9.84 18.01
CA GLY A 153 6.65 9.53 18.66
C GLY A 153 7.22 8.15 18.34
N ILE A 154 6.66 7.44 17.36
CA ILE A 154 7.14 6.11 16.96
C ILE A 154 8.12 6.28 15.79
N GLU A 155 9.38 5.96 16.02
CA GLU A 155 10.42 6.00 14.98
C GLU A 155 10.45 4.70 14.19
N LEU A 156 10.31 4.80 12.87
CA LEU A 156 10.17 3.67 11.96
C LEU A 156 11.28 3.64 10.90
N LEU A 157 11.73 2.43 10.60
CA LEU A 157 12.59 2.12 9.46
C LEU A 157 11.92 1.01 8.64
N TRP A 158 12.15 0.99 7.33
CA TRP A 158 11.72 -0.13 6.51
C TRP A 158 12.33 -1.45 7.02
N LYS A 159 11.48 -2.48 7.22
CA LYS A 159 11.94 -3.78 7.66
C LYS A 159 12.06 -4.72 6.48
N THR A 160 13.31 -4.86 6.01
CA THR A 160 13.67 -5.80 4.95
C THR A 160 14.89 -6.63 5.41
N PRO A 161 15.05 -7.85 4.93
CA PRO A 161 16.16 -8.69 5.41
C PRO A 161 17.55 -8.13 5.06
N TRP A 162 17.68 -7.31 4.02
CA TRP A 162 18.96 -6.66 3.70
C TRP A 162 19.27 -5.49 4.62
N ILE A 163 18.26 -4.71 5.03
CA ILE A 163 18.46 -3.66 6.05
C ILE A 163 18.79 -4.28 7.40
N ASP A 164 18.09 -5.32 7.82
CA ASP A 164 18.35 -6.03 9.08
C ASP A 164 19.77 -6.63 9.12
N ARG A 165 20.36 -6.92 7.97
CA ARG A 165 21.74 -7.45 7.84
C ARG A 165 22.78 -6.36 7.60
N GLY A 166 22.40 -5.09 7.55
CA GLY A 166 23.30 -3.98 7.21
C GLY A 166 23.82 -4.04 5.77
N GLU A 167 23.08 -4.66 4.86
CA GLU A 167 23.42 -4.71 3.45
C GLU A 167 22.93 -3.42 2.78
N GLU A 168 23.78 -2.74 2.03
CA GLU A 168 23.40 -1.57 1.27
C GLU A 168 22.62 -1.99 0.01
N ASP A 169 21.44 -1.44 -0.17
CA ASP A 169 20.68 -1.47 -1.41
C ASP A 169 20.58 -0.02 -1.92
N VAL A 170 21.26 0.26 -3.00
CA VAL A 170 21.44 1.63 -3.54
C VAL A 170 20.11 2.33 -3.83
N ASP A 171 19.04 1.56 -4.06
CA ASP A 171 17.71 2.08 -4.39
C ASP A 171 16.67 1.78 -3.31
N SER A 172 17.09 1.48 -2.09
CA SER A 172 16.20 1.15 -0.97
C SER A 172 15.13 2.22 -0.70
N GLU A 173 15.43 3.49 -0.91
CA GLU A 173 14.48 4.59 -0.73
C GLU A 173 13.37 4.60 -1.78
N LEU A 174 13.64 4.12 -2.98
CA LEU A 174 12.70 4.18 -4.09
C LEU A 174 11.87 2.92 -4.24
N PHE A 175 12.35 1.79 -3.73
CA PHE A 175 11.71 0.47 -3.83
C PHE A 175 11.28 0.07 -5.26
N VAL A 176 11.80 0.73 -6.27
CA VAL A 176 11.54 0.47 -7.70
C VAL A 176 12.82 0.71 -8.48
N PRO A 177 13.37 -0.28 -9.17
CA PRO A 177 14.50 -0.07 -10.09
C PRO A 177 14.12 0.97 -11.14
N ARG A 178 15.00 1.94 -11.37
CA ARG A 178 14.78 2.99 -12.37
C ARG A 178 15.08 2.53 -13.78
N GLY A 179 15.81 1.43 -13.90
CA GLY A 179 16.19 0.85 -15.20
C GLY A 179 16.86 -0.51 -15.04
N PRO A 180 17.12 -1.20 -16.15
CA PRO A 180 17.86 -2.44 -16.15
C PRO A 180 19.31 -2.16 -15.71
N GLY A 181 19.86 -3.06 -14.91
CA GLY A 181 21.21 -2.91 -14.37
C GLY A 181 21.27 -2.23 -12.99
N GLN A 182 20.19 -1.63 -12.50
CA GLN A 182 20.07 -1.29 -11.08
C GLN A 182 19.64 -2.53 -10.31
N ALA A 183 20.62 -3.16 -9.68
CA ALA A 183 20.37 -4.36 -8.90
C ALA A 183 19.72 -3.98 -7.57
N VAL A 184 18.44 -4.27 -7.43
CA VAL A 184 17.72 -4.20 -6.16
C VAL A 184 17.73 -5.59 -5.54
N LEU A 185 18.23 -5.73 -4.30
CA LEU A 185 18.38 -7.03 -3.64
C LEU A 185 17.06 -7.82 -3.59
N GLY A 186 15.94 -7.14 -3.37
CA GLY A 186 14.63 -7.78 -3.42
C GLY A 186 14.27 -8.36 -4.79
N CYS A 187 14.64 -7.68 -5.89
CA CYS A 187 14.42 -8.17 -7.25
C CYS A 187 15.29 -9.39 -7.55
N ARG A 188 16.55 -9.38 -7.12
CA ARG A 188 17.45 -10.54 -7.21
C ARG A 188 16.94 -11.71 -6.39
N PHE A 189 16.43 -11.43 -5.18
CA PHE A 189 15.82 -12.44 -4.34
C PHE A 189 14.60 -13.10 -5.00
N LEU A 190 13.67 -12.30 -5.57
CA LEU A 190 12.54 -12.86 -6.29
C LEU A 190 12.97 -13.72 -7.48
N LYS A 191 14.00 -13.31 -8.20
CA LYS A 191 14.56 -14.10 -9.30
C LYS A 191 15.13 -15.43 -8.80
N ALA A 192 15.82 -15.42 -7.67
CA ALA A 192 16.34 -16.63 -7.03
C ALA A 192 15.23 -17.53 -6.50
N LEU A 193 14.17 -16.97 -5.90
CA LEU A 193 12.98 -17.72 -5.46
C LEU A 193 12.30 -18.47 -6.61
N LEU A 194 12.20 -17.85 -7.78
CA LEU A 194 11.58 -18.51 -8.96
C LEU A 194 12.44 -19.64 -9.55
N GLY A 195 13.67 -19.77 -9.13
CA GLY A 195 14.56 -20.89 -9.44
C GLY A 195 14.62 -21.97 -8.35
N ASP A 196 13.80 -21.81 -7.31
CA ASP A 196 13.74 -22.76 -6.18
C ASP A 196 12.56 -23.72 -6.36
N ASP A 197 12.79 -25.01 -6.14
CA ASP A 197 11.80 -26.06 -6.37
C ASP A 197 10.60 -26.01 -5.41
N GLU A 198 10.74 -25.31 -4.27
CA GLU A 198 9.65 -25.15 -3.29
C GLU A 198 8.68 -24.02 -3.63
N VAL A 199 9.07 -23.12 -4.55
CA VAL A 199 8.31 -21.91 -4.86
C VAL A 199 7.86 -21.94 -6.31
N ALA A 200 6.56 -21.92 -6.54
CA ALA A 200 5.99 -21.91 -7.88
C ALA A 200 5.33 -20.55 -8.19
N LEU A 201 5.25 -20.21 -9.48
CA LEU A 201 4.30 -19.21 -9.93
C LEU A 201 2.89 -19.76 -9.81
N GLU A 202 1.95 -18.91 -9.37
CA GLU A 202 0.53 -19.29 -9.37
C GLU A 202 0.08 -19.67 -10.79
N PRO A 203 -0.35 -20.93 -11.03
CA PRO A 203 -0.52 -21.43 -12.39
C PRO A 203 -1.70 -20.82 -13.14
N GLU A 204 -2.82 -20.59 -12.46
CA GLU A 204 -4.05 -20.10 -13.11
C GLU A 204 -4.18 -18.58 -13.08
N LYS A 205 -3.78 -17.95 -11.98
CA LYS A 205 -3.92 -16.50 -11.73
C LYS A 205 -2.56 -15.83 -11.65
N GLY A 206 -1.57 -16.37 -12.36
CA GLY A 206 -0.21 -15.82 -12.36
C GLY A 206 -0.21 -14.36 -12.75
N LYS A 207 0.56 -13.56 -12.01
CA LYS A 207 0.84 -12.17 -12.33
C LYS A 207 2.31 -11.90 -12.06
N VAL A 208 3.01 -11.40 -13.07
CA VAL A 208 4.40 -10.98 -12.95
C VAL A 208 4.53 -9.58 -13.49
N ALA A 209 5.19 -8.71 -12.74
CA ALA A 209 5.63 -7.42 -13.22
C ALA A 209 7.15 -7.39 -13.28
N LEU A 210 7.69 -6.93 -14.39
CA LEU A 210 9.12 -6.81 -14.61
C LEU A 210 9.44 -5.52 -15.39
N VAL A 211 10.69 -5.12 -15.32
CA VAL A 211 11.22 -4.01 -16.10
C VAL A 211 12.37 -4.51 -16.98
N THR A 212 12.36 -4.09 -18.23
CA THR A 212 13.43 -4.31 -19.20
C THR A 212 14.10 -2.97 -19.50
N PRO A 213 15.23 -2.93 -20.26
CA PRO A 213 15.85 -1.68 -20.71
C PRO A 213 14.87 -0.70 -21.35
N GLU A 214 13.89 -1.21 -22.06
CA GLU A 214 13.03 -0.43 -22.93
C GLU A 214 11.66 -0.13 -22.30
N THR A 215 11.14 -1.02 -21.44
CA THR A 215 9.76 -0.90 -20.97
C THR A 215 9.47 -1.67 -19.69
N ARG A 216 8.36 -1.29 -19.05
CA ARG A 216 7.76 -2.05 -17.96
C ARG A 216 6.72 -3.02 -18.54
N VAL A 217 6.84 -4.30 -18.19
CA VAL A 217 5.98 -5.37 -18.68
C VAL A 217 5.16 -5.94 -17.52
N ALA A 218 3.88 -6.17 -17.76
CA ALA A 218 3.00 -6.91 -16.84
C ALA A 218 2.42 -8.12 -17.59
N LEU A 219 2.67 -9.30 -17.05
CA LEU A 219 2.14 -10.56 -17.55
C LEU A 219 1.01 -11.01 -16.62
N ALA A 220 -0.06 -11.57 -17.17
CA ALA A 220 -1.18 -12.10 -16.41
C ALA A 220 -1.74 -13.38 -17.04
N GLY A 221 -2.25 -14.31 -16.20
CA GLY A 221 -2.76 -15.60 -16.63
C GLY A 221 -1.70 -16.71 -16.51
N SER A 222 -1.63 -17.63 -17.46
CA SER A 222 -0.62 -18.69 -17.47
C SER A 222 0.74 -18.15 -17.94
N VAL A 223 1.51 -17.57 -17.00
CA VAL A 223 2.67 -16.71 -17.27
C VAL A 223 3.99 -17.47 -17.43
N ALA A 224 4.09 -18.70 -16.94
CA ALA A 224 5.36 -19.42 -16.88
C ALA A 224 6.07 -19.59 -18.24
N PRO A 225 5.38 -19.92 -19.36
CA PRO A 225 6.05 -20.03 -20.66
C PRO A 225 6.60 -18.71 -21.20
N ASP A 226 5.89 -17.60 -20.96
CA ASP A 226 6.29 -16.28 -21.43
C ASP A 226 7.40 -15.68 -20.59
N LEU A 227 7.37 -15.90 -19.26
CA LEU A 227 8.40 -15.42 -18.36
C LEU A 227 9.78 -15.94 -18.72
N GLY A 228 9.90 -17.21 -19.15
CA GLY A 228 11.17 -17.78 -19.58
C GLY A 228 11.86 -17.03 -20.72
N ARG A 229 11.10 -16.33 -21.57
CA ARG A 229 11.66 -15.47 -22.63
C ARG A 229 12.27 -14.19 -22.10
N PHE A 230 11.66 -13.61 -21.05
CA PHE A 230 12.17 -12.39 -20.41
C PHE A 230 13.34 -12.68 -19.48
N LEU A 231 13.34 -13.80 -18.75
CA LEU A 231 14.44 -14.19 -17.88
C LEU A 231 15.77 -14.45 -18.60
N LYS A 232 15.70 -14.77 -19.92
CA LYS A 232 16.87 -14.90 -20.78
C LYS A 232 17.46 -13.55 -21.24
N ARG A 233 16.73 -12.46 -21.02
CA ARG A 233 17.14 -11.10 -21.33
C ARG A 233 17.46 -10.35 -20.03
N GLU A 234 18.09 -9.22 -20.16
CA GLU A 234 18.32 -8.32 -19.03
C GLU A 234 16.97 -7.78 -18.56
N CYS A 235 16.53 -8.22 -17.37
CA CYS A 235 15.30 -7.76 -16.75
C CYS A 235 15.37 -7.83 -15.23
N GLU A 236 14.63 -6.92 -14.57
CA GLU A 236 14.43 -6.92 -13.12
C GLU A 236 12.99 -7.31 -12.80
N LEU A 237 12.82 -8.29 -11.91
CA LEU A 237 11.50 -8.75 -11.46
C LEU A 237 11.00 -7.85 -10.33
N LEU A 238 9.90 -7.15 -10.56
CA LEU A 238 9.31 -6.24 -9.57
C LEU A 238 8.32 -6.94 -8.64
N SER A 239 7.51 -7.83 -9.18
CA SER A 239 6.58 -8.61 -8.37
C SER A 239 6.15 -9.88 -9.10
N ALA A 240 5.81 -10.91 -8.33
CA ALA A 240 5.22 -12.13 -8.84
C ALA A 240 4.12 -12.63 -7.91
N ARG A 241 3.11 -13.29 -8.46
CA ARG A 241 2.17 -14.07 -7.69
C ARG A 241 2.72 -15.47 -7.51
N LEU A 242 3.00 -15.82 -6.27
CA LEU A 242 3.67 -17.04 -5.86
C LEU A 242 2.69 -18.01 -5.19
N LEU A 243 2.96 -19.28 -5.33
CA LEU A 243 2.40 -20.37 -4.54
C LEU A 243 3.56 -21.00 -3.76
N TRP A 244 3.52 -20.96 -2.44
CA TRP A 244 4.53 -21.52 -1.55
C TRP A 244 3.88 -22.06 -0.28
N ASN A 245 4.13 -23.33 0.04
CA ASN A 245 3.51 -24.02 1.16
C ASN A 245 1.99 -23.81 1.22
N GLU A 246 1.31 -24.05 0.09
CA GLU A 246 -0.14 -23.86 -0.09
C GLU A 246 -0.64 -22.41 0.04
N LEU A 247 0.23 -21.47 0.36
CA LEU A 247 -0.10 -20.04 0.43
C LEU A 247 0.03 -19.37 -0.95
N SER A 248 -1.06 -18.80 -1.43
CA SER A 248 -1.06 -17.95 -2.63
C SER A 248 -1.00 -16.48 -2.24
N PHE A 249 0.05 -15.80 -2.70
CA PHE A 249 0.26 -14.38 -2.43
C PHE A 249 1.02 -13.69 -3.57
N ARG A 250 0.91 -12.37 -3.64
CA ARG A 250 1.78 -11.57 -4.50
C ARG A 250 2.94 -11.02 -3.67
N PHE A 251 4.14 -11.34 -4.08
CA PHE A 251 5.35 -10.75 -3.50
C PHE A 251 5.77 -9.53 -4.32
N ASP A 252 5.91 -8.38 -3.65
CA ASP A 252 6.45 -7.14 -4.21
C ASP A 252 7.90 -7.02 -3.77
N ALA A 253 8.78 -7.31 -4.69
CA ALA A 253 10.18 -7.58 -4.42
C ALA A 253 10.97 -6.35 -3.92
N PRO A 254 10.88 -5.16 -4.54
CA PRO A 254 11.65 -4.00 -4.11
C PRO A 254 11.36 -3.57 -2.67
N GLY A 255 10.12 -3.70 -2.24
CA GLY A 255 9.69 -3.31 -0.89
C GLY A 255 9.60 -4.48 0.10
N PHE A 256 9.93 -5.71 -0.32
CA PHE A 256 9.77 -6.93 0.48
C PHE A 256 8.37 -7.03 1.10
N ARG A 257 7.33 -6.77 0.29
CA ARG A 257 5.94 -6.67 0.71
C ARG A 257 5.12 -7.85 0.21
N VAL A 258 4.19 -8.27 1.03
CA VAL A 258 3.23 -9.33 0.69
C VAL A 258 1.88 -8.69 0.39
N ALA A 259 1.25 -9.07 -0.71
CA ALA A 259 -0.08 -8.58 -1.09
C ALA A 259 -0.98 -9.72 -1.57
N ALA A 260 -2.28 -9.51 -1.45
CA ALA A 260 -3.29 -10.48 -1.86
C ALA A 260 -3.05 -11.89 -1.30
N LEU A 261 -2.54 -11.97 -0.07
CA LEU A 261 -2.35 -13.23 0.65
C LEU A 261 -3.71 -13.76 1.09
N HIS A 262 -4.05 -14.93 0.61
CA HIS A 262 -5.23 -15.67 1.05
C HIS A 262 -4.89 -16.44 2.31
N LEU A 263 -5.62 -16.14 3.38
CA LEU A 263 -5.49 -16.81 4.67
C LEU A 263 -6.77 -17.54 4.98
N GLU A 264 -6.66 -18.83 5.14
CA GLU A 264 -7.72 -19.67 5.70
C GLU A 264 -7.51 -19.72 7.22
N THR A 265 -8.31 -18.97 7.94
CA THR A 265 -8.34 -18.95 9.41
C THR A 265 -9.74 -19.22 9.88
N GLU A 266 -9.87 -19.88 11.00
CA GLU A 266 -11.14 -20.01 11.71
C GLU A 266 -11.66 -18.60 12.04
N ARG A 267 -12.96 -18.46 12.16
CA ARG A 267 -13.59 -17.20 12.53
C ARG A 267 -13.92 -17.24 14.02
N PHE A 268 -13.34 -16.32 14.76
CA PHE A 268 -13.52 -16.17 16.20
C PHE A 268 -14.58 -15.10 16.50
N GLU A 269 -15.04 -15.07 17.76
CA GLU A 269 -16.08 -14.14 18.21
C GLU A 269 -15.55 -12.70 18.33
N THR A 270 -14.30 -12.54 18.81
CA THR A 270 -13.69 -11.23 19.03
C THR A 270 -12.80 -10.82 17.86
N TRP A 271 -12.63 -9.52 17.66
CA TRP A 271 -11.72 -9.00 16.63
C TRP A 271 -10.25 -9.25 16.98
N GLU A 272 -9.91 -9.25 18.28
CA GLU A 272 -8.57 -9.54 18.78
C GLU A 272 -8.13 -10.95 18.40
N GLU A 273 -8.96 -11.95 18.70
CA GLU A 273 -8.67 -13.34 18.35
C GLU A 273 -8.55 -13.54 16.82
N ASN A 274 -9.41 -12.88 16.05
CA ASN A 274 -9.31 -12.90 14.59
C ASN A 274 -8.02 -12.25 14.10
N LEU A 275 -7.60 -11.14 14.72
CA LEU A 275 -6.34 -10.48 14.41
C LEU A 275 -5.16 -11.40 14.73
N ASP A 276 -5.15 -12.00 15.92
CA ASP A 276 -4.06 -12.86 16.38
C ASP A 276 -3.89 -14.08 15.48
N ALA A 277 -4.96 -14.80 15.18
CA ALA A 277 -4.90 -15.98 14.31
C ALA A 277 -4.39 -15.64 12.89
N ARG A 278 -4.76 -14.48 12.37
CA ARG A 278 -4.30 -14.05 11.05
C ARG A 278 -2.86 -13.53 11.08
N MET A 279 -2.50 -12.81 12.14
CA MET A 279 -1.13 -12.32 12.32
C MET A 279 -0.14 -13.45 12.52
N GLU A 280 -0.49 -14.52 13.22
CA GLU A 280 0.35 -15.72 13.33
C GLU A 280 0.76 -16.24 11.95
N ARG A 281 -0.19 -16.37 11.01
CA ARG A 281 0.06 -16.80 9.64
C ARG A 281 0.90 -15.81 8.85
N ILE A 282 0.64 -14.50 9.03
CA ILE A 282 1.40 -13.43 8.35
C ILE A 282 2.85 -13.41 8.85
N VAL A 283 3.05 -13.51 10.15
CA VAL A 283 4.39 -13.55 10.77
C VAL A 283 5.15 -14.78 10.29
N ALA A 284 4.55 -15.97 10.34
CA ALA A 284 5.16 -17.21 9.86
C ALA A 284 5.60 -17.12 8.39
N LEU A 285 4.78 -16.52 7.51
CA LEU A 285 5.17 -16.30 6.11
C LEU A 285 6.38 -15.37 6.00
N TYR A 286 6.43 -14.30 6.79
CA TYR A 286 7.58 -13.39 6.76
C TYR A 286 8.84 -14.02 7.32
N GLU A 287 8.75 -14.82 8.37
CA GLU A 287 9.87 -15.59 8.92
C GLU A 287 10.43 -16.58 7.88
N LEU A 288 9.54 -17.24 7.14
CA LEU A 288 9.91 -18.12 6.05
C LEU A 288 10.64 -17.35 4.93
N LEU A 289 10.13 -16.17 4.53
CA LEU A 289 10.76 -15.30 3.55
C LEU A 289 12.13 -14.80 4.00
N ASP A 290 12.25 -14.38 5.27
CA ASP A 290 13.49 -13.90 5.86
C ASP A 290 14.55 -15.02 5.95
N ALA A 291 14.15 -16.22 6.36
CA ALA A 291 15.03 -17.40 6.40
C ALA A 291 15.50 -17.79 4.99
N LYS A 292 14.59 -17.76 4.01
CA LYS A 292 14.95 -18.08 2.62
C LYS A 292 15.87 -17.03 2.02
N TYR A 293 15.65 -15.73 2.32
CA TYR A 293 16.59 -14.68 1.94
C TYR A 293 17.97 -14.92 2.54
N ALA A 294 18.04 -15.22 3.83
CA ALA A 294 19.32 -15.49 4.50
C ALA A 294 20.10 -16.67 3.86
N ALA A 295 19.40 -17.72 3.46
CA ALA A 295 20.00 -18.87 2.78
C ALA A 295 20.50 -18.54 1.36
N LEU A 296 19.80 -17.65 0.64
CA LEU A 296 20.14 -17.26 -0.73
C LEU A 296 21.08 -16.05 -0.81
N ALA A 297 21.23 -15.27 0.26
CA ALA A 297 22.02 -14.03 0.28
C ALA A 297 23.45 -14.15 -0.30
N PRO A 298 24.21 -15.23 -0.06
CA PRO A 298 25.53 -15.39 -0.68
C PRO A 298 25.50 -15.40 -2.21
N LYS A 299 24.40 -15.89 -2.81
CA LYS A 299 24.22 -15.97 -4.26
C LYS A 299 23.67 -14.67 -4.87
N LEU A 300 23.11 -13.77 -4.05
CA LEU A 300 22.53 -12.54 -4.51
C LEU A 300 23.56 -11.41 -4.75
N ARG A 301 24.76 -11.55 -4.18
CA ARG A 301 25.85 -10.57 -4.26
C ARG A 301 26.75 -10.74 -5.49
N GLY A 302 26.65 -11.84 -6.20
CA GLY A 302 27.34 -12.10 -7.46
C GLY A 302 26.51 -11.62 -8.64
#